data_98be0df6a2b0115982c4f18ebcfbe984
#
_entry.id   98be0df6a2b0115982c4f18ebcfbe984
#
_cell.length_a   1.000
_cell.length_b   1.000
_cell.length_c   1.000
_cell.angle_alpha   90.00
_cell.angle_beta   90.00
_cell.angle_gamma   90.00
#
_symmetry.space_group_name_H-M   'P 1'
#
loop_
_entity.id
_entity.type
_entity.pdbx_description
1 polymer ?
#
loop_
_entity_poly.entity_id
_entity_poly.type
_entity_poly.pdbx_seq_one_letter_code
_entity_poly.pdbx_strand_id
1 'polypeptide(L)'
;MEEGDGGYRAMKLALSESGLSDLDVDYVNAHGTSTPLGDIQESKAISRLLGNSKDLHVSSTKSMTGHLLGAAGAIESAFSILAMRDGMVPPTINLDQLDPICAATGLDFTANVAVKKPVNVAMSNSFGFGGTNVSLMFKRW
;
A
#
# COMPACT_ATOMS: atom_id res chain seq x y z
N MET A 1 22.71 -0.93 -0.91
CA MET A 1 21.35 -1.50 -0.96
C MET A 1 20.55 -0.63 -1.91
N GLU A 2 19.74 -1.22 -2.77
CA GLU A 2 18.86 -0.46 -3.65
C GLU A 2 17.86 0.34 -2.80
N GLU A 3 17.49 1.51 -3.29
CA GLU A 3 16.51 2.38 -2.62
C GLU A 3 15.17 1.63 -2.49
N GLY A 4 14.60 1.59 -1.27
CA GLY A 4 13.35 0.88 -0.99
C GLY A 4 13.47 -0.63 -0.70
N ASP A 5 14.69 -1.19 -0.69
CA ASP A 5 14.92 -2.64 -0.50
C ASP A 5 14.30 -3.19 0.80
N GLY A 6 14.34 -2.42 1.89
CA GLY A 6 13.75 -2.84 3.16
C GLY A 6 12.23 -3.07 3.08
N GLY A 7 11.50 -2.13 2.48
CA GLY A 7 10.06 -2.26 2.24
C GLY A 7 9.73 -3.41 1.27
N TYR A 8 10.50 -3.51 0.18
CA TYR A 8 10.36 -4.60 -0.77
C TYR A 8 10.50 -5.98 -0.11
N ARG A 9 11.52 -6.15 0.74
CA ARG A 9 11.77 -7.43 1.44
C ARG A 9 10.64 -7.77 2.42
N ALA A 10 10.14 -6.79 3.16
CA ALA A 10 9.00 -6.99 4.07
C ALA A 10 7.75 -7.44 3.32
N MET A 11 7.39 -6.74 2.23
CA MET A 11 6.26 -7.11 1.37
C MET A 11 6.44 -8.47 0.73
N LYS A 12 7.62 -8.77 0.19
CA LYS A 12 7.93 -10.06 -0.44
C LYS A 12 7.82 -11.22 0.54
N LEU A 13 8.28 -11.04 1.79
CA LEU A 13 8.19 -12.05 2.83
C LEU A 13 6.72 -12.31 3.20
N ALA A 14 5.94 -11.24 3.45
CA ALA A 14 4.53 -11.37 3.77
C ALA A 14 3.74 -12.08 2.65
N LEU A 15 4.00 -11.73 1.39
CA LEU A 15 3.39 -12.39 0.23
C LEU A 15 3.77 -13.89 0.17
N SER A 16 5.05 -14.21 0.34
CA SER A 16 5.54 -15.60 0.33
C SER A 16 4.92 -16.45 1.44
N GLU A 17 4.80 -15.90 2.66
CA GLU A 17 4.22 -16.60 3.80
C GLU A 17 2.70 -16.77 3.68
N SER A 18 2.03 -15.89 2.95
CA SER A 18 0.58 -15.99 2.70
C SER A 18 0.19 -17.12 1.75
N GLY A 19 1.14 -17.64 0.97
CA GLY A 19 0.88 -18.60 -0.10
C GLY A 19 0.13 -18.03 -1.30
N LEU A 20 0.03 -16.71 -1.41
CA LEU A 20 -0.59 -15.99 -2.51
C LEU A 20 0.44 -15.54 -3.55
N SER A 21 -0.01 -15.24 -4.76
CA SER A 21 0.79 -14.64 -5.81
C SER A 21 0.67 -13.10 -5.82
N ASP A 22 1.59 -12.44 -6.52
CA ASP A 22 1.54 -11.00 -6.78
C ASP A 22 0.25 -10.57 -7.50
N LEU A 23 -0.32 -11.45 -8.32
CA LEU A 23 -1.55 -11.19 -9.08
C LEU A 23 -2.82 -11.29 -8.23
N ASP A 24 -2.75 -11.84 -7.02
CA ASP A 24 -3.90 -11.98 -6.14
C ASP A 24 -4.17 -10.70 -5.32
N VAL A 25 -3.21 -9.76 -5.24
CA VAL A 25 -3.32 -8.56 -4.41
C VAL A 25 -4.16 -7.50 -5.11
N ASP A 26 -5.29 -7.15 -4.51
CA ASP A 26 -6.24 -6.15 -5.03
C ASP A 26 -5.96 -4.73 -4.51
N TYR A 27 -5.45 -4.62 -3.28
CA TYR A 27 -5.28 -3.35 -2.60
C TYR A 27 -4.02 -3.33 -1.71
N VAL A 28 -3.29 -2.23 -1.77
CA VAL A 28 -2.21 -1.90 -0.83
C VAL A 28 -2.57 -0.63 -0.07
N ASN A 29 -2.71 -0.74 1.26
CA ASN A 29 -2.68 0.40 2.16
C ASN A 29 -1.21 0.73 2.43
N ALA A 30 -0.71 1.75 1.75
CA ALA A 30 0.68 2.12 1.79
C ALA A 30 1.06 2.81 3.11
N HIS A 31 2.33 2.72 3.50
CA HIS A 31 2.86 3.55 4.57
C HIS A 31 2.73 5.03 4.23
N GLY A 32 3.09 5.46 3.01
CA GLY A 32 2.76 6.70 2.35
C GLY A 32 2.64 7.93 3.28
N THR A 33 3.77 8.41 3.82
CA THR A 33 3.82 9.51 4.80
C THR A 33 3.93 10.89 4.18
N SER A 34 3.85 10.97 2.85
CA SER A 34 4.04 12.22 2.09
C SER A 34 5.44 12.83 2.28
N THR A 35 6.45 11.98 2.35
CA THR A 35 7.85 12.40 2.30
C THR A 35 8.43 12.11 0.93
N PRO A 36 9.21 13.05 0.32
CA PRO A 36 9.68 12.88 -1.06
C PRO A 36 10.41 11.56 -1.30
N LEU A 37 11.34 11.21 -0.43
CA LEU A 37 12.12 9.99 -0.57
C LEU A 37 11.31 8.73 -0.21
N GLY A 38 10.51 8.79 0.85
CA GLY A 38 9.73 7.65 1.34
C GLY A 38 8.71 7.18 0.34
N ASP A 39 7.93 8.09 -0.21
CA ASP A 39 6.87 7.76 -1.17
C ASP A 39 7.43 7.22 -2.48
N ILE A 40 8.54 7.80 -2.98
CA ILE A 40 9.22 7.31 -4.17
C ILE A 40 9.76 5.87 -3.96
N GLN A 41 10.41 5.63 -2.83
CA GLN A 41 10.98 4.32 -2.53
C GLN A 41 9.89 3.25 -2.35
N GLU A 42 8.81 3.57 -1.66
CA GLU A 42 7.69 2.66 -1.48
C GLU A 42 6.98 2.37 -2.80
N SER A 43 6.71 3.39 -3.61
CA SER A 43 6.08 3.23 -4.93
C SER A 43 6.90 2.31 -5.84
N LYS A 44 8.21 2.51 -5.90
CA LYS A 44 9.12 1.63 -6.65
C LYS A 44 9.12 0.20 -6.11
N ALA A 45 9.12 0.02 -4.78
CA ALA A 45 9.10 -1.29 -4.16
C ALA A 45 7.78 -2.05 -4.43
N ILE A 46 6.64 -1.36 -4.35
CA ILE A 46 5.32 -1.91 -4.69
C ILE A 46 5.29 -2.30 -6.18
N SER A 47 5.67 -1.39 -7.08
CA SER A 47 5.70 -1.66 -8.52
C SER A 47 6.61 -2.84 -8.88
N ARG A 48 7.79 -2.94 -8.26
CA ARG A 48 8.71 -4.06 -8.47
C ARG A 48 8.12 -5.41 -8.05
N LEU A 49 7.32 -5.45 -6.98
CA LEU A 49 6.73 -6.68 -6.45
C LEU A 49 5.39 -7.01 -7.09
N LEU A 50 4.52 -6.03 -7.25
CA LEU A 50 3.09 -6.19 -7.58
C LEU A 50 2.70 -5.54 -8.91
N GLY A 51 3.62 -4.92 -9.64
CA GLY A 51 3.32 -4.13 -10.84
C GLY A 51 2.75 -4.93 -12.03
N ASN A 52 2.71 -6.25 -11.95
CA ASN A 52 2.04 -7.09 -12.94
C ASN A 52 0.52 -7.23 -12.69
N SER A 53 0.05 -6.91 -11.49
CA SER A 53 -1.38 -6.93 -11.17
C SER A 53 -2.07 -5.73 -11.83
N LYS A 54 -2.97 -6.02 -12.79
CA LYS A 54 -3.63 -4.97 -13.60
C LYS A 54 -4.70 -4.19 -12.84
N ASP A 55 -5.25 -4.79 -11.80
CA ASP A 55 -6.34 -4.22 -11.00
C ASP A 55 -5.89 -3.80 -9.58
N LEU A 56 -4.59 -3.65 -9.38
CA LEU A 56 -4.03 -3.21 -8.11
C LEU A 56 -4.33 -1.74 -7.86
N HIS A 57 -4.91 -1.45 -6.71
CA HIS A 57 -5.04 -0.10 -6.17
C HIS A 57 -4.11 0.12 -4.99
N VAL A 58 -3.51 1.29 -4.92
CA VAL A 58 -2.64 1.72 -3.82
C VAL A 58 -3.22 3.00 -3.24
N SER A 59 -3.31 3.12 -1.92
CA SER A 59 -3.63 4.41 -1.30
C SER A 59 -2.98 4.56 0.06
N SER A 60 -2.78 5.81 0.48
CA SER A 60 -2.39 6.14 1.84
C SER A 60 -3.56 6.75 2.59
N THR A 61 -4.13 6.00 3.52
CA THR A 61 -5.20 6.50 4.40
C THR A 61 -4.71 7.54 5.40
N LYS A 62 -3.38 7.71 5.53
CA LYS A 62 -2.78 8.82 6.29
C LYS A 62 -3.13 10.20 5.71
N SER A 63 -3.51 10.27 4.44
CA SER A 63 -4.04 11.49 3.83
C SER A 63 -5.31 12.01 4.53
N MET A 64 -6.08 11.12 5.16
CA MET A 64 -7.32 11.44 5.89
C MET A 64 -7.12 11.51 7.40
N THR A 65 -6.26 10.66 7.96
CA THR A 65 -6.12 10.51 9.42
C THR A 65 -4.89 11.20 10.01
N GLY A 66 -3.93 11.56 9.18
CA GLY A 66 -2.57 11.86 9.63
C GLY A 66 -1.81 10.61 10.04
N HIS A 67 -0.56 10.78 10.44
CA HIS A 67 0.30 9.67 10.88
C HIS A 67 0.12 9.40 12.37
N LEU A 68 -0.55 8.29 12.73
CA LEU A 68 -0.86 7.92 14.12
C LEU A 68 0.31 7.22 14.84
N LEU A 69 1.53 7.28 14.31
CA LEU A 69 2.73 6.71 14.90
C LEU A 69 2.55 5.23 15.29
N GLY A 70 2.66 4.88 16.57
CA GLY A 70 2.50 3.50 17.05
C GLY A 70 1.13 2.87 16.81
N ALA A 71 0.08 3.67 16.60
CA ALA A 71 -1.25 3.19 16.28
C ALA A 71 -1.52 3.08 14.77
N ALA A 72 -0.63 3.59 13.91
CA ALA A 72 -0.85 3.66 12.46
C ALA A 72 -1.13 2.28 11.86
N GLY A 73 -0.29 1.29 12.13
CA GLY A 73 -0.46 -0.06 11.58
C GLY A 73 -1.77 -0.74 11.99
N ALA A 74 -2.25 -0.50 13.22
CA ALA A 74 -3.51 -1.08 13.69
C ALA A 74 -4.72 -0.46 12.98
N ILE A 75 -4.78 0.87 12.85
CA ILE A 75 -5.90 1.53 12.18
C ILE A 75 -5.90 1.25 10.67
N GLU A 76 -4.74 1.21 10.03
CA GLU A 76 -4.59 0.91 8.61
C GLU A 76 -4.95 -0.55 8.29
N SER A 77 -4.67 -1.48 9.20
CA SER A 77 -5.17 -2.85 9.13
C SER A 77 -6.69 -2.89 9.20
N ALA A 78 -7.31 -2.13 10.11
CA ALA A 78 -8.77 -2.04 10.19
C ALA A 78 -9.37 -1.45 8.89
N PHE A 79 -8.77 -0.42 8.30
CA PHE A 79 -9.23 0.13 7.03
C PHE A 79 -9.10 -0.88 5.88
N SER A 80 -8.02 -1.66 5.85
CA SER A 80 -7.84 -2.72 4.85
C SER A 80 -8.92 -3.79 4.97
N ILE A 81 -9.27 -4.21 6.19
CA ILE A 81 -10.35 -5.17 6.44
C ILE A 81 -11.72 -4.57 6.07
N LEU A 82 -11.96 -3.29 6.37
CA LEU A 82 -13.19 -2.60 5.99
C LEU A 82 -13.31 -2.46 4.47
N ALA A 83 -12.20 -2.15 3.77
CA ALA A 83 -12.18 -2.12 2.31
C ALA A 83 -12.59 -3.47 1.70
N MET A 84 -12.09 -4.57 2.28
CA MET A 84 -12.49 -5.93 1.88
C MET A 84 -13.96 -6.22 2.16
N ARG A 85 -14.46 -5.84 3.36
CA ARG A 85 -15.86 -6.05 3.76
C ARG A 85 -16.83 -5.32 2.83
N ASP A 86 -16.54 -4.04 2.56
CA ASP A 86 -17.47 -3.13 1.90
C ASP A 86 -17.27 -3.09 0.36
N GLY A 87 -16.20 -3.71 -0.14
CA GLY A 87 -15.83 -3.64 -1.56
C GLY A 87 -15.55 -2.21 -2.00
N MET A 88 -14.79 -1.47 -1.18
CA MET A 88 -14.51 -0.05 -1.40
C MET A 88 -13.06 0.25 -1.06
N VAL A 89 -12.26 0.60 -2.06
CA VAL A 89 -10.88 1.05 -1.86
C VAL A 89 -10.89 2.51 -1.41
N PRO A 90 -10.32 2.85 -0.23
CA PRO A 90 -10.24 4.23 0.22
C PRO A 90 -9.24 5.02 -0.62
N PRO A 91 -9.46 6.33 -0.85
CA PRO A 91 -8.57 7.14 -1.66
C PRO A 91 -7.36 7.66 -0.88
N THR A 92 -6.36 8.13 -1.63
CA THR A 92 -5.41 9.13 -1.16
C THR A 92 -6.00 10.50 -1.47
N ILE A 93 -6.54 11.21 -0.46
CA ILE A 93 -7.10 12.56 -0.66
C ILE A 93 -5.99 13.60 -0.75
N ASN A 94 -6.30 14.77 -1.33
CA ASN A 94 -5.36 15.87 -1.59
C ASN A 94 -4.20 15.48 -2.52
N LEU A 95 -4.41 14.47 -3.37
CA LEU A 95 -3.45 14.06 -4.39
C LEU A 95 -3.79 14.75 -5.72
N ASP A 96 -3.50 16.06 -5.79
CA ASP A 96 -3.79 16.87 -6.98
C ASP A 96 -2.67 16.80 -8.02
N GLN A 97 -1.45 16.59 -7.56
CA GLN A 97 -0.27 16.40 -8.42
C GLN A 97 0.53 15.19 -7.93
N LEU A 98 0.50 14.13 -8.71
CA LEU A 98 1.32 12.95 -8.45
C LEU A 98 2.78 13.24 -8.83
N ASP A 99 3.71 12.86 -7.95
CA ASP A 99 5.13 12.95 -8.24
C ASP A 99 5.46 12.19 -9.54
N PRO A 100 6.22 12.79 -10.48
CA PRO A 100 6.53 12.17 -11.76
C PRO A 100 7.23 10.80 -11.66
N ILE A 101 8.04 10.57 -10.62
CA ILE A 101 8.71 9.29 -10.40
C ILE A 101 7.70 8.25 -9.91
N CYS A 102 6.78 8.64 -9.03
CA CYS A 102 5.68 7.76 -8.63
C CYS A 102 4.77 7.45 -9.81
N ALA A 103 4.42 8.45 -10.63
CA ALA A 103 3.62 8.25 -11.85
C ALA A 103 4.26 7.27 -12.83
N ALA A 104 5.59 7.32 -12.98
CA ALA A 104 6.34 6.42 -13.86
C ALA A 104 6.28 4.95 -13.42
N THR A 105 5.84 4.64 -12.21
CA THR A 105 5.64 3.25 -11.74
C THR A 105 4.44 2.57 -12.39
N GLY A 106 3.51 3.33 -12.94
CA GLY A 106 2.27 2.82 -13.54
C GLY A 106 1.22 2.33 -12.53
N LEU A 107 1.45 2.53 -11.22
CA LEU A 107 0.49 2.15 -10.18
C LEU A 107 -0.70 3.13 -10.15
N ASP A 108 -1.89 2.61 -9.83
CA ASP A 108 -3.06 3.42 -9.51
C ASP A 108 -3.05 3.79 -8.02
N PHE A 109 -2.78 5.07 -7.73
CA PHE A 109 -2.74 5.60 -6.37
C PHE A 109 -4.11 6.00 -5.82
N THR A 110 -5.19 5.67 -6.49
CA THR A 110 -6.58 5.92 -6.06
C THR A 110 -6.77 7.36 -5.60
N ALA A 111 -6.45 8.31 -6.49
CA ALA A 111 -6.41 9.73 -6.16
C ALA A 111 -7.80 10.30 -5.86
N ASN A 112 -7.95 10.94 -4.72
CA ASN A 112 -9.06 11.79 -4.27
C ASN A 112 -10.44 11.13 -4.15
N VAL A 113 -10.75 10.07 -4.91
CA VAL A 113 -12.07 9.42 -4.94
C VAL A 113 -11.96 7.95 -4.64
N ALA A 114 -12.79 7.45 -3.71
CA ALA A 114 -12.87 6.03 -3.40
C ALA A 114 -13.35 5.21 -4.62
N VAL A 115 -12.79 4.02 -4.79
CA VAL A 115 -13.12 3.12 -5.89
C VAL A 115 -13.93 1.94 -5.40
N LYS A 116 -15.13 1.74 -5.96
CA LYS A 116 -15.96 0.57 -5.67
C LYS A 116 -15.48 -0.61 -6.50
N LYS A 117 -14.90 -1.60 -5.84
CA LYS A 117 -14.48 -2.87 -6.46
C LYS A 117 -14.38 -3.97 -5.40
N PRO A 118 -14.54 -5.24 -5.78
CA PRO A 118 -14.23 -6.34 -4.88
C PRO A 118 -12.77 -6.30 -4.44
N VAL A 119 -12.53 -6.41 -3.14
CA VAL A 119 -11.20 -6.54 -2.55
C VAL A 119 -11.17 -7.87 -1.80
N ASN A 120 -10.47 -8.86 -2.34
CA ASN A 120 -10.33 -10.18 -1.75
C ASN A 120 -9.02 -10.34 -0.99
N VAL A 121 -7.98 -9.65 -1.44
CA VAL A 121 -6.66 -9.65 -0.82
C VAL A 121 -6.17 -8.21 -0.66
N ALA A 122 -5.80 -7.86 0.56
CA ALA A 122 -5.21 -6.56 0.86
C ALA A 122 -3.85 -6.72 1.56
N MET A 123 -2.94 -5.79 1.28
CA MET A 123 -1.66 -5.65 1.97
C MET A 123 -1.65 -4.33 2.73
N SER A 124 -1.11 -4.31 3.95
CA SER A 124 -0.92 -3.09 4.73
C SER A 124 0.55 -2.94 5.11
N ASN A 125 1.15 -1.80 4.77
CA ASN A 125 2.57 -1.51 4.96
C ASN A 125 2.79 -0.54 6.11
N SER A 126 3.77 -0.83 6.95
CA SER A 126 4.26 0.06 8.00
C SER A 126 5.79 0.07 7.99
N PHE A 127 6.39 1.19 7.59
CA PHE A 127 7.84 1.31 7.45
C PHE A 127 8.36 2.34 8.47
N GLY A 128 9.20 1.87 9.39
CA GLY A 128 9.72 2.67 10.48
C GLY A 128 11.17 3.09 10.31
N PHE A 129 11.57 4.10 11.07
CA PHE A 129 12.97 4.52 11.15
C PHE A 129 13.88 3.37 11.61
N GLY A 130 15.11 3.38 11.12
CA GLY A 130 16.07 2.33 11.44
C GLY A 130 15.85 1.01 10.69
N GLY A 131 14.94 0.99 9.72
CA GLY A 131 14.71 -0.19 8.86
C GLY A 131 13.78 -1.23 9.48
N THR A 132 13.01 -0.88 10.49
CA THR A 132 11.93 -1.72 11.02
C THR A 132 10.73 -1.64 10.08
N ASN A 133 10.64 -2.58 9.16
CA ASN A 133 9.58 -2.63 8.15
C ASN A 133 8.69 -3.86 8.36
N VAL A 134 7.38 -3.65 8.31
CA VAL A 134 6.37 -4.69 8.44
C VAL A 134 5.37 -4.56 7.30
N SER A 135 4.97 -5.69 6.73
CA SER A 135 3.83 -5.80 5.81
C SER A 135 2.90 -6.90 6.32
N LEU A 136 1.62 -6.64 6.31
CA LEU A 136 0.58 -7.59 6.70
C LEU A 136 -0.28 -7.94 5.50
N MET A 137 -0.61 -9.23 5.36
CA MET A 137 -1.52 -9.72 4.34
C MET A 137 -2.87 -10.08 4.97
N PHE A 138 -3.94 -9.68 4.31
CA PHE A 138 -5.31 -10.00 4.65
C PHE A 138 -5.97 -10.67 3.45
N LYS A 139 -6.67 -11.78 3.70
CA LYS A 139 -7.42 -12.51 2.68
C LYS A 139 -8.86 -12.71 3.14
N ARG A 140 -9.80 -12.52 2.20
CA ARG A 140 -11.21 -12.85 2.43
C ARG A 140 -11.39 -14.37 2.44
N TRP A 141 -12.28 -14.84 3.32
CA TRP A 141 -12.68 -16.25 3.41
C TRP A 141 -13.43 -16.70 2.17
#